data_48146af33dbf8271774ef4624f5c6879
#
_entry.id   48146af33dbf8271774ef4624f5c6879
#
_cell.length_a   1.000
_cell.length_b   1.000
_cell.length_c   1.000
_cell.angle_alpha   90.00
_cell.angle_beta   90.00
_cell.angle_gamma   90.00
#
_symmetry.space_group_name_H-M   'P 1'
#
loop_
_entity.id
_entity.type
_entity.pdbx_description
1 polymer ?
#
loop_
_entity_poly.entity_id
_entity_poly.type
_entity_poly.pdbx_seq_one_letter_code
_entity_poly.pdbx_strand_id
1 'polypeptide(L)'
;MPKYTGRCHCGAIEFEVEGTLDHVVDCNCSYCARAGYLHWNVEPRQFRITKGATAYRTYTFGTGTSKNHFCTTCGISPFRVPRSDPHLIDVNVRCLTGLDASKLRVQKFDGAHWEDAIKTRRWK
;
A
#
# COMPACT_ATOMS: atom_id res chain seq x y z
N MET A 1 1.08 18.71 -8.21
CA MET A 1 1.61 17.42 -7.74
C MET A 1 1.42 16.35 -8.81
N PRO A 2 2.37 15.45 -9.00
CA PRO A 2 2.20 14.35 -9.94
C PRO A 2 0.99 13.50 -9.60
N LYS A 3 0.31 13.01 -10.62
CA LYS A 3 -0.85 12.14 -10.46
C LYS A 3 -0.56 10.80 -11.12
N TYR A 4 -0.92 9.74 -10.41
CA TYR A 4 -0.73 8.37 -10.86
C TYR A 4 -2.09 7.67 -10.91
N THR A 5 -2.23 6.73 -11.83
CA THR A 5 -3.37 5.83 -11.85
C THR A 5 -2.89 4.42 -11.55
N GLY A 6 -3.76 3.63 -10.94
CA GLY A 6 -3.44 2.26 -10.62
C GLY A 6 -4.68 1.38 -10.64
N ARG A 7 -4.45 0.07 -10.56
CA ARG A 7 -5.53 -0.90 -10.57
C ARG A 7 -5.05 -2.24 -10.01
N CYS A 8 -6.00 -3.09 -9.63
CA CYS A 8 -5.70 -4.49 -9.38
C CYS A 8 -5.47 -5.20 -10.72
N HIS A 9 -5.09 -6.48 -10.68
CA HIS A 9 -4.73 -7.19 -11.91
C HIS A 9 -5.91 -7.29 -12.89
N CYS A 10 -7.10 -7.64 -12.41
CA CYS A 10 -8.26 -7.82 -13.30
C CYS A 10 -8.93 -6.50 -13.70
N GLY A 11 -8.56 -5.38 -13.07
CA GLY A 11 -9.16 -4.08 -13.37
C GLY A 11 -10.48 -3.80 -12.70
N ALA A 12 -10.98 -4.69 -11.84
CA ALA A 12 -12.24 -4.45 -11.13
C ALA A 12 -12.14 -3.27 -10.16
N ILE A 13 -10.93 -2.98 -9.66
CA ILE A 13 -10.64 -1.82 -8.81
C ILE A 13 -9.66 -0.93 -9.55
N GLU A 14 -10.03 0.34 -9.71
CA GLU A 14 -9.15 1.36 -10.29
C GLU A 14 -9.13 2.57 -9.36
N PHE A 15 -7.98 3.24 -9.28
CA PHE A 15 -7.80 4.38 -8.39
C PHE A 15 -6.87 5.42 -9.00
N GLU A 16 -6.96 6.62 -8.43
CA GLU A 16 -6.02 7.72 -8.70
C GLU A 16 -5.38 8.13 -7.39
N VAL A 17 -4.11 8.49 -7.44
CA VAL A 17 -3.37 9.01 -6.30
C VAL A 17 -2.45 10.12 -6.79
N GLU A 18 -2.34 11.20 -5.99
CA GLU A 18 -1.44 12.30 -6.32
C GLU A 18 -0.51 12.60 -5.16
N GLY A 19 0.70 12.98 -5.48
CA GLY A 19 1.73 13.27 -4.50
C GLY A 19 3.12 13.05 -5.07
N THR A 20 4.12 13.39 -4.28
CA THR A 20 5.52 13.17 -4.64
C THR A 20 5.89 11.75 -4.23
N LEU A 21 6.22 10.92 -5.21
CA LEU A 21 6.64 9.54 -5.00
C LEU A 21 8.16 9.47 -5.17
N ASP A 22 8.88 9.63 -4.08
CA ASP A 22 10.35 9.63 -4.10
C ASP A 22 10.96 8.40 -3.41
N HIS A 23 10.22 7.74 -2.54
CA HIS A 23 10.67 6.50 -1.90
C HIS A 23 9.49 5.62 -1.56
N VAL A 24 9.78 4.34 -1.38
CA VAL A 24 8.79 3.33 -0.99
C VAL A 24 9.35 2.49 0.14
N VAL A 25 8.49 1.81 0.87
CA VAL A 25 8.89 0.94 1.98
C VAL A 25 8.67 -0.52 1.60
N ASP A 26 9.70 -1.33 1.79
CA ASP A 26 9.66 -2.78 1.63
C ASP A 26 9.69 -3.41 3.01
N CYS A 27 8.55 -3.94 3.44
CA CYS A 27 8.37 -4.52 4.77
C CYS A 27 8.47 -6.04 4.70
N ASN A 28 9.19 -6.63 5.65
CA ASN A 28 9.38 -8.08 5.71
C ASN A 28 8.42 -8.81 6.65
N CYS A 29 7.34 -8.16 7.09
CA CYS A 29 6.35 -8.84 7.92
C CYS A 29 5.74 -10.04 7.16
N SER A 30 5.10 -10.93 7.91
CA SER A 30 4.57 -12.17 7.33
C SER A 30 3.60 -11.92 6.17
N TYR A 31 2.81 -10.86 6.24
CA TYR A 31 1.87 -10.52 5.17
C TYR A 31 2.57 -9.86 3.98
N CYS A 32 3.34 -8.80 4.24
CA CYS A 32 3.94 -8.01 3.16
C CYS A 32 4.98 -8.80 2.37
N ALA A 33 5.73 -9.68 3.03
CA ALA A 33 6.70 -10.54 2.36
C ALA A 33 6.00 -11.48 1.37
N ARG A 34 4.83 -11.98 1.73
CA ARG A 34 4.06 -12.89 0.85
C ARG A 34 3.30 -12.16 -0.24
N ALA A 35 2.78 -10.99 0.08
CA ALA A 35 2.00 -10.20 -0.87
C ALA A 35 2.86 -9.50 -1.92
N GLY A 36 4.15 -9.32 -1.66
CA GLY A 36 5.02 -8.57 -2.56
C GLY A 36 4.67 -7.08 -2.61
N TYR A 37 4.23 -6.54 -1.50
CA TYR A 37 3.70 -5.19 -1.41
C TYR A 37 4.84 -4.17 -1.25
N LEU A 38 4.82 -3.09 -2.04
CA LEU A 38 5.68 -1.92 -1.83
C LEU A 38 4.81 -0.75 -1.39
N HIS A 39 5.14 -0.17 -0.25
CA HIS A 39 4.29 0.76 0.48
C HIS A 39 4.58 2.22 0.15
N TRP A 40 3.52 2.99 -0.09
CA TRP A 40 3.56 4.44 -0.21
C TRP A 40 2.39 5.01 0.56
N ASN A 41 2.66 5.59 1.73
CA ASN A 41 1.62 6.18 2.58
C ASN A 41 1.26 7.58 2.09
N VAL A 42 -0.03 7.82 1.89
CA VAL A 42 -0.55 9.12 1.46
C VAL A 42 -1.72 9.53 2.36
N GLU A 43 -2.04 10.80 2.36
CA GLU A 43 -3.24 11.30 3.03
C GLU A 43 -4.49 10.82 2.28
N PRO A 44 -5.62 10.59 2.98
CA PRO A 44 -6.85 10.17 2.28
C PRO A 44 -7.28 11.09 1.15
N ARG A 45 -7.07 12.39 1.29
CA ARG A 45 -7.42 13.38 0.24
C ARG A 45 -6.61 13.23 -1.04
N GLN A 46 -5.47 12.51 -0.98
CA GLN A 46 -4.61 12.27 -2.14
C GLN A 46 -5.03 11.03 -2.92
N PHE A 47 -5.94 10.24 -2.38
CA PHE A 47 -6.31 8.92 -2.94
C PHE A 47 -7.80 8.89 -3.25
N ARG A 48 -8.17 8.35 -4.42
CA ARG A 48 -9.56 8.21 -4.81
C ARG A 48 -9.78 6.93 -5.61
N ILE A 49 -10.76 6.13 -5.18
CA ILE A 49 -11.17 4.97 -5.96
C ILE A 49 -12.08 5.47 -7.10
N THR A 50 -11.68 5.19 -8.33
CA THR A 50 -12.43 5.63 -9.52
C THR A 50 -13.33 4.53 -10.06
N LYS A 51 -13.09 3.28 -9.68
CA LYS A 51 -13.91 2.14 -10.07
C LYS A 51 -13.80 1.05 -9.02
N GLY A 52 -14.92 0.39 -8.71
CA GLY A 52 -14.90 -0.77 -7.85
C GLY A 52 -14.84 -0.49 -6.36
N ALA A 53 -15.48 0.60 -5.90
CA ALA A 53 -15.48 0.96 -4.48
C ALA A 53 -16.09 -0.12 -3.59
N THR A 54 -16.84 -1.08 -4.14
CA THR A 54 -17.43 -2.21 -3.41
C THR A 54 -16.84 -3.55 -3.86
N ALA A 55 -15.81 -3.54 -4.71
CA ALA A 55 -15.25 -4.75 -5.32
C ALA A 55 -14.12 -5.35 -4.49
N TYR A 56 -13.94 -4.91 -3.24
CA TYR A 56 -12.87 -5.43 -2.38
C TYR A 56 -13.42 -5.94 -1.06
N ARG A 57 -12.63 -6.80 -0.42
CA ARG A 57 -12.82 -7.27 0.94
C ARG A 57 -11.60 -6.94 1.75
N THR A 58 -11.69 -7.12 3.07
CA THR A 58 -10.64 -6.73 4.00
C THR A 58 -10.19 -7.92 4.81
N TYR A 59 -8.87 -8.15 4.84
CA TYR A 59 -8.24 -9.16 5.67
C TYR A 59 -7.47 -8.46 6.79
N THR A 60 -7.65 -8.90 8.03
CA THR A 60 -6.94 -8.37 9.19
C THR A 60 -6.28 -9.52 9.95
N PHE A 61 -5.18 -9.20 10.62
CA PHE A 61 -4.47 -10.16 11.47
C PHE A 61 -3.75 -9.41 12.60
N GLY A 62 -3.20 -10.15 13.57
CA GLY A 62 -2.51 -9.56 14.70
C GLY A 62 -3.44 -8.65 15.51
N THR A 63 -3.06 -7.38 15.68
CA THR A 63 -3.85 -6.41 16.43
C THR A 63 -5.14 -6.00 15.70
N GLY A 64 -5.28 -6.33 14.42
CA GLY A 64 -6.41 -5.91 13.61
C GLY A 64 -6.36 -4.44 13.20
N THR A 65 -5.27 -3.73 13.51
CA THR A 65 -5.13 -2.31 13.17
C THR A 65 -4.95 -2.10 11.68
N SER A 66 -4.09 -2.90 11.03
CA SER A 66 -3.92 -2.80 9.59
C SER A 66 -5.12 -3.45 8.88
N LYS A 67 -5.58 -2.79 7.82
CA LYS A 67 -6.72 -3.24 7.02
C LYS A 67 -6.21 -3.52 5.61
N ASN A 68 -6.09 -4.80 5.27
CA ASN A 68 -5.52 -5.24 4.00
C ASN A 68 -6.66 -5.49 3.02
N HIS A 69 -6.92 -4.49 2.17
CA HIS A 69 -8.00 -4.55 1.19
C HIS A 69 -7.51 -5.31 -0.05
N PHE A 70 -8.32 -6.21 -0.57
CA PHE A 70 -7.95 -6.98 -1.74
C PHE A 70 -9.15 -7.16 -2.68
N CYS A 71 -8.85 -7.27 -3.97
CA CYS A 71 -9.88 -7.49 -4.98
C CYS A 71 -10.51 -8.88 -4.79
N THR A 72 -11.85 -8.94 -4.80
CA THR A 72 -12.56 -10.21 -4.62
C THR A 72 -12.46 -11.12 -5.84
N THR A 73 -12.06 -10.57 -6.99
CA THR A 73 -11.93 -11.35 -8.23
C THR A 73 -10.51 -11.86 -8.43
N CYS A 74 -9.49 -10.99 -8.33
CA CYS A 74 -8.12 -11.39 -8.63
C CYS A 74 -7.23 -11.55 -7.39
N GLY A 75 -7.68 -11.09 -6.23
CA GLY A 75 -6.93 -11.23 -4.98
C GLY A 75 -5.81 -10.22 -4.76
N ILE A 76 -5.53 -9.34 -5.71
CA ILE A 76 -4.47 -8.35 -5.56
C ILE A 76 -4.90 -7.25 -4.60
N SER A 77 -3.97 -6.80 -3.75
CA SER A 77 -4.22 -5.73 -2.78
C SER A 77 -3.64 -4.42 -3.31
N PRO A 78 -4.47 -3.51 -3.85
CA PRO A 78 -3.97 -2.25 -4.40
C PRO A 78 -3.77 -1.17 -3.34
N PHE A 79 -4.43 -1.26 -2.18
CA PHE A 79 -4.29 -0.29 -1.11
C PHE A 79 -4.69 -0.92 0.22
N ARG A 80 -4.24 -0.29 1.31
CA ARG A 80 -4.53 -0.78 2.66
C ARG A 80 -4.44 0.36 3.67
N VAL A 81 -4.84 0.07 4.93
CA VAL A 81 -4.63 0.97 6.06
C VAL A 81 -3.42 0.42 6.83
N PRO A 82 -2.33 1.19 6.98
CA PRO A 82 -1.11 0.69 7.65
C PRO A 82 -1.25 0.70 9.17
N ARG A 83 -0.59 -0.26 9.81
CA ARG A 83 -0.55 -0.34 11.28
C ARG A 83 0.17 0.88 11.88
N SER A 84 1.22 1.33 11.22
CA SER A 84 2.06 2.42 11.73
C SER A 84 1.34 3.77 11.76
N ASP A 85 0.44 3.99 10.80
CA ASP A 85 -0.23 5.28 10.61
C ASP A 85 -1.67 5.03 10.16
N PRO A 86 -2.56 4.61 11.10
CA PRO A 86 -3.91 4.15 10.72
C PRO A 86 -4.80 5.21 10.08
N HIS A 87 -4.39 6.48 10.11
CA HIS A 87 -5.12 7.58 9.47
C HIS A 87 -4.75 7.77 8.00
N LEU A 88 -3.72 7.07 7.52
CA LEU A 88 -3.24 7.19 6.15
C LEU A 88 -3.79 6.07 5.26
N ILE A 89 -3.63 6.25 3.96
CA ILE A 89 -3.85 5.20 2.96
C ILE A 89 -2.49 4.74 2.48
N ASP A 90 -2.27 3.44 2.50
CA ASP A 90 -1.02 2.82 2.06
C ASP A 90 -1.25 2.25 0.66
N VAL A 91 -0.63 2.88 -0.34
CA VAL A 91 -0.78 2.49 -1.74
C VAL A 91 0.27 1.46 -2.09
N ASN A 92 -0.16 0.39 -2.77
CA ASN A 92 0.77 -0.57 -3.33
C ASN A 92 1.29 -0.02 -4.66
N VAL A 93 2.54 0.47 -4.67
CA VAL A 93 3.09 1.08 -5.88
C VAL A 93 3.26 0.10 -7.02
N ARG A 94 3.29 -1.20 -6.74
CA ARG A 94 3.33 -2.21 -7.80
C ARG A 94 2.04 -2.25 -8.62
N CYS A 95 0.96 -1.67 -8.10
CA CYS A 95 -0.31 -1.55 -8.81
C CYS A 95 -0.41 -0.28 -9.67
N LEU A 96 0.57 0.63 -9.59
CA LEU A 96 0.56 1.85 -10.38
C LEU A 96 0.87 1.54 -11.85
N THR A 97 0.10 2.11 -12.74
CA THR A 97 0.22 1.88 -14.17
C THR A 97 1.42 2.64 -14.74
N GLY A 98 2.28 1.95 -15.49
CA GLY A 98 3.40 2.58 -16.18
C GLY A 98 4.58 2.97 -15.29
N LEU A 99 4.57 2.62 -14.01
CA LEU A 99 5.65 2.94 -13.11
C LEU A 99 6.73 1.87 -13.14
N ASP A 100 8.00 2.29 -13.24
CA ASP A 100 9.13 1.40 -13.09
C ASP A 100 9.61 1.45 -11.64
N ALA A 101 9.19 0.46 -10.84
CA ALA A 101 9.52 0.41 -9.42
C ALA A 101 11.02 0.30 -9.15
N SER A 102 11.79 -0.20 -10.13
CA SER A 102 13.25 -0.34 -9.98
C SER A 102 13.97 1.00 -9.87
N LYS A 103 13.32 2.09 -10.28
CA LYS A 103 13.89 3.45 -10.22
C LYS A 103 13.58 4.17 -8.92
N LEU A 104 12.82 3.57 -8.03
CA LEU A 104 12.45 4.18 -6.75
C LEU A 104 13.47 3.85 -5.67
N ARG A 105 13.63 4.77 -4.72
CA ARG A 105 14.41 4.49 -3.52
C ARG A 105 13.58 3.61 -2.60
N VAL A 106 14.17 2.49 -2.18
CA VAL A 106 13.50 1.51 -1.33
C VAL A 106 14.07 1.57 0.08
N GLN A 107 13.22 1.84 1.06
CA GLN A 107 13.57 1.76 2.48
C GLN A 107 13.09 0.43 3.03
N LYS A 108 14.00 -0.33 3.63
CA LYS A 108 13.66 -1.60 4.27
C LYS A 108 13.08 -1.34 5.65
N PHE A 109 12.03 -2.07 5.99
CA PHE A 109 11.42 -2.03 7.32
C PHE A 109 11.31 -3.45 7.86
N ASP A 110 11.84 -3.67 9.08
CA ASP A 110 11.81 -4.98 9.72
C ASP A 110 10.47 -5.18 10.43
N GLY A 111 9.41 -5.38 9.65
CA GLY A 111 8.07 -5.61 10.16
C GLY A 111 7.91 -6.93 10.90
N ALA A 112 8.83 -7.87 10.71
CA ALA A 112 8.86 -9.12 11.48
C ALA A 112 9.16 -8.85 12.95
N HIS A 113 9.85 -7.73 13.24
CA HIS A 113 10.13 -7.24 14.59
C HIS A 113 9.56 -5.84 14.75
N TRP A 114 8.29 -5.69 14.46
CA TRP A 114 7.61 -4.41 14.32
C TRP A 114 7.76 -3.50 15.54
N GLU A 115 7.62 -4.05 16.75
CA GLU A 115 7.67 -3.27 17.99
C GLU A 115 8.99 -2.50 18.15
N ASP A 116 10.10 -3.10 17.71
CA ASP A 116 11.40 -2.45 17.78
C ASP A 116 11.66 -1.57 16.56
N ALA A 117 11.30 -2.04 15.37
CA ALA A 117 11.59 -1.35 14.13
C ALA A 117 10.87 0.00 14.04
N ILE A 118 9.63 0.09 14.55
CA ILE A 118 8.83 1.31 14.46
C ILE A 118 9.48 2.48 15.23
N LYS A 119 10.26 2.19 16.25
CA LYS A 119 10.92 3.21 17.07
C LYS A 119 12.02 3.96 16.32
N THR A 120 12.57 3.34 15.28
CA THR A 120 13.70 3.88 14.52
C THR A 120 13.39 4.04 13.04
N ARG A 121 12.10 4.02 12.67
CA ARG A 121 11.70 4.17 11.26
C ARG A 121 12.19 5.50 10.70
N ARG A 122 12.53 5.49 9.41
CA ARG A 122 13.12 6.66 8.72
C ARG A 122 12.10 7.46 7.89
N TRP A 123 10.86 7.03 7.87
CA TRP A 123 9.78 7.78 7.23
C TRP A 123 8.79 8.23 8.29
N LYS A 124 7.98 9.14 7.91
CA LYS A 124 6.96 9.66 8.80
C LYS A 124 5.63 8.94 8.57
#